data_698143d5427951d260b64ed7e7b0e7ac
#
_entry.id   698143d5427951d260b64ed7e7b0e7ac
#
_cell.length_a   1.000
_cell.length_b   1.000
_cell.length_c   1.000
_cell.angle_alpha   90.00
_cell.angle_beta   90.00
_cell.angle_gamma   90.00
#
_symmetry.space_group_name_H-M   'P 1'
#
loop_
_entity.id
_entity.type
_entity.pdbx_description
1 polymer ?
#
loop_
_entity_poly.entity_id
_entity_poly.type
_entity_poly.pdbx_seq_one_letter_code
_entity_poly.pdbx_strand_id
1 'polypeptide(L)'
;MGLFVNPDQSAFQSALNAQIYVDKSGLIEYTNSVLESTDAFICNSRPRRFGKSITADMLTAYYSRGCDSRDMFSSLKISQTPDWEKHLNKYDVIHFDVQWCMEPAGGPENLVDFITQNTLQELRSLYSAELPENITSLPEALSLINDATQKRFVIIIDEWDVLIRDASADTKIQDSYINFLRGLFKGTLPTRYIALAYLTGILPIKKVQTQSALNNFNEFTMLDARGFAKYIGFTEEEVKTLCDQYHRDFEKVKRWYDAVSYTHLRAHE
;
A
#
# COMPACT_ATOMS: atom_id res chain seq x y z
N MET A 1 15.74 1.15 11.51
CA MET A 1 14.79 1.73 10.58
C MET A 1 15.45 1.89 9.23
N GLY A 2 14.90 1.31 8.19
CA GLY A 2 15.38 1.44 6.83
C GLY A 2 14.52 2.40 6.01
N LEU A 3 14.95 2.65 4.78
CA LEU A 3 14.19 3.43 3.80
C LEU A 3 12.97 2.64 3.32
N PHE A 4 13.15 1.35 3.04
CA PHE A 4 12.11 0.44 2.54
C PHE A 4 11.70 -0.61 3.57
N VAL A 5 12.63 -1.08 4.40
CA VAL A 5 12.35 -2.12 5.40
C VAL A 5 12.15 -1.49 6.77
N ASN A 6 10.99 -1.73 7.35
CA ASN A 6 10.57 -1.16 8.63
C ASN A 6 10.68 0.37 8.68
N PRO A 7 10.06 1.10 7.73
CA PRO A 7 9.99 2.56 7.82
C PRO A 7 9.32 3.01 9.12
N ASP A 8 9.56 4.25 9.50
CA ASP A 8 8.95 4.85 10.69
C ASP A 8 7.51 5.34 10.43
N GLN A 9 6.88 5.88 11.48
CA GLN A 9 5.51 6.40 11.44
C GLN A 9 5.40 7.87 11.01
N SER A 10 6.48 8.54 10.61
CA SER A 10 6.50 10.00 10.39
C SER A 10 5.56 10.47 9.28
N ALA A 11 5.43 9.67 8.21
CA ALA A 11 4.53 9.97 7.10
C ALA A 11 3.06 9.99 7.56
N PHE A 12 2.64 8.99 8.31
CA PHE A 12 1.28 8.95 8.85
C PHE A 12 1.06 10.00 9.95
N GLN A 13 2.07 10.28 10.80
CA GLN A 13 2.00 11.38 11.77
C GLN A 13 1.76 12.73 11.08
N SER A 14 2.41 12.97 9.96
CA SER A 14 2.20 14.19 9.16
C SER A 14 0.76 14.30 8.65
N ALA A 15 0.15 13.17 8.24
CA ALA A 15 -1.25 13.13 7.82
C ALA A 15 -2.20 13.42 9.00
N LEU A 16 -1.92 12.88 10.19
CA LEU A 16 -2.71 13.15 11.40
C LEU A 16 -2.63 14.62 11.85
N ASN A 17 -1.52 15.29 11.61
CA ASN A 17 -1.31 16.69 11.93
C ASN A 17 -1.98 17.66 10.93
N ALA A 18 -2.57 17.13 9.85
CA ALA A 18 -3.26 17.97 8.86
C ALA A 18 -4.48 18.66 9.49
N GLN A 19 -4.80 19.87 9.02
CA GLN A 19 -5.97 20.63 9.49
C GLN A 19 -7.28 19.84 9.34
N ILE A 20 -7.38 19.04 8.28
CA ILE A 20 -8.51 18.14 8.04
C ILE A 20 -7.94 16.73 7.89
N TYR A 21 -8.25 15.88 8.82
CA TYR A 21 -7.98 14.44 8.75
C TYR A 21 -9.30 13.69 9.00
N VAL A 22 -9.61 12.73 8.14
CA VAL A 22 -10.75 11.82 8.32
C VAL A 22 -10.21 10.44 8.64
N ASP A 23 -10.57 9.94 9.80
CA ASP A 23 -10.10 8.67 10.31
C ASP A 23 -10.60 7.49 9.48
N LYS A 24 -9.66 6.82 8.82
CA LYS A 24 -9.84 5.61 8.01
C LYS A 24 -9.24 4.36 8.67
N SER A 25 -8.90 4.42 9.94
CA SER A 25 -8.24 3.33 10.67
C SER A 25 -9.09 2.05 10.76
N GLY A 26 -10.39 2.12 10.48
CA GLY A 26 -11.23 0.94 10.26
C GLY A 26 -10.74 0.01 9.12
N LEU A 27 -9.91 0.50 8.20
CA LEU A 27 -9.22 -0.35 7.21
C LEU A 27 -8.33 -1.39 7.90
N ILE A 28 -7.72 -1.06 9.03
CA ILE A 28 -6.85 -1.95 9.81
C ILE A 28 -7.63 -3.16 10.34
N GLU A 29 -8.88 -2.95 10.80
CA GLU A 29 -9.75 -4.06 11.22
C GLU A 29 -9.95 -5.06 10.07
N TYR A 30 -10.23 -4.56 8.87
CA TYR A 30 -10.35 -5.41 7.68
C TYR A 30 -9.04 -6.12 7.36
N THR A 31 -7.91 -5.40 7.30
CA THR A 31 -6.62 -6.02 6.97
C THR A 31 -6.20 -7.03 8.03
N ASN A 32 -6.45 -6.78 9.32
CA ASN A 32 -6.21 -7.74 10.40
C ASN A 32 -7.04 -9.02 10.23
N SER A 33 -8.28 -8.92 9.74
CA SER A 33 -9.17 -10.09 9.57
C SER A 33 -8.72 -11.02 8.44
N VAL A 34 -7.93 -10.54 7.49
CA VAL A 34 -7.47 -11.30 6.32
C VAL A 34 -5.99 -11.67 6.35
N LEU A 35 -5.25 -11.24 7.39
CA LEU A 35 -3.83 -11.58 7.55
C LEU A 35 -3.59 -13.09 7.36
N GLU A 36 -2.51 -13.42 6.64
CA GLU A 36 -2.04 -14.80 6.43
C GLU A 36 -3.06 -15.71 5.72
N SER A 37 -4.03 -15.12 5.03
CA SER A 37 -5.03 -15.84 4.24
C SER A 37 -4.87 -15.58 2.74
N THR A 38 -5.68 -16.26 1.91
CA THR A 38 -5.76 -16.00 0.47
C THR A 38 -6.31 -14.59 0.16
N ASP A 39 -7.02 -13.98 1.10
CA ASP A 39 -7.61 -12.64 0.95
C ASP A 39 -6.65 -11.51 1.41
N ALA A 40 -5.45 -11.87 1.87
CA ALA A 40 -4.42 -10.93 2.30
C ALA A 40 -3.74 -10.15 1.15
N PHE A 41 -4.06 -10.47 -0.10
CA PHE A 41 -3.54 -9.78 -1.28
C PHE A 41 -4.57 -8.75 -1.75
N ILE A 42 -4.33 -7.48 -1.47
CA ILE A 42 -5.27 -6.37 -1.66
C ILE A 42 -4.71 -5.37 -2.66
N CYS A 43 -5.47 -5.05 -3.69
CA CYS A 43 -5.16 -3.94 -4.60
C CYS A 43 -6.28 -2.89 -4.54
N ASN A 44 -5.91 -1.67 -4.20
CA ASN A 44 -6.83 -0.55 -4.08
C ASN A 44 -6.60 0.47 -5.20
N SER A 45 -7.44 0.41 -6.23
CA SER A 45 -7.35 1.26 -7.42
C SER A 45 -8.35 2.42 -7.32
N ARG A 46 -7.83 3.64 -7.13
CA ARG A 46 -8.63 4.88 -6.99
C ARG A 46 -7.99 6.03 -7.75
N PRO A 47 -8.77 7.00 -8.23
CA PRO A 47 -8.25 8.24 -8.79
C PRO A 47 -7.26 8.94 -7.85
N ARG A 48 -6.53 9.92 -8.39
CA ARG A 48 -5.67 10.79 -7.57
C ARG A 48 -6.49 11.52 -6.50
N ARG A 49 -5.85 11.85 -5.37
CA ARG A 49 -6.43 12.61 -4.23
C ARG A 49 -7.50 11.87 -3.42
N PHE A 50 -7.59 10.55 -3.52
CA PHE A 50 -8.46 9.71 -2.70
C PHE A 50 -7.81 9.20 -1.40
N GLY A 51 -6.63 9.70 -1.03
CA GLY A 51 -5.96 9.32 0.21
C GLY A 51 -5.29 7.94 0.20
N LYS A 52 -4.95 7.40 -0.99
CA LYS A 52 -4.29 6.09 -1.13
C LYS A 52 -2.98 6.00 -0.36
N SER A 53 -2.08 6.97 -0.58
CA SER A 53 -0.78 7.02 0.10
C SER A 53 -0.95 7.16 1.62
N ILE A 54 -1.93 7.96 2.09
CA ILE A 54 -2.23 8.06 3.53
C ILE A 54 -2.64 6.70 4.10
N THR A 55 -3.38 5.87 3.37
CA THR A 55 -3.73 4.53 3.85
C THR A 55 -2.53 3.58 3.82
N ALA A 56 -1.63 3.68 2.85
CA ALA A 56 -0.38 2.94 2.81
C ALA A 56 0.52 3.31 4.02
N ASP A 57 0.69 4.61 4.28
CA ASP A 57 1.45 5.12 5.43
C ASP A 57 0.83 4.71 6.77
N MET A 58 -0.50 4.73 6.87
CA MET A 58 -1.24 4.26 8.05
C MET A 58 -0.99 2.78 8.33
N LEU A 59 -1.07 1.92 7.30
CA LEU A 59 -0.79 0.49 7.45
C LEU A 59 0.68 0.25 7.82
N THR A 60 1.61 1.02 7.23
CA THR A 60 3.02 0.98 7.59
C THR A 60 3.23 1.34 9.06
N ALA A 61 2.69 2.47 9.51
CA ALA A 61 2.78 2.90 10.90
C ALA A 61 2.18 1.89 11.89
N TYR A 62 1.11 1.19 11.48
CA TYR A 62 0.47 0.20 12.33
C TYR A 62 1.24 -1.12 12.39
N TYR A 63 1.67 -1.67 11.26
CA TYR A 63 2.29 -3.00 11.23
C TYR A 63 3.79 -3.00 11.51
N SER A 64 4.51 -1.93 11.14
CA SER A 64 5.99 -1.92 11.17
C SER A 64 6.53 -2.03 12.59
N ARG A 65 7.40 -3.03 12.79
CA ARG A 65 8.16 -3.17 14.06
C ARG A 65 9.22 -2.07 14.24
N GLY A 66 9.49 -1.28 13.18
CA GLY A 66 10.30 -0.07 13.27
C GLY A 66 9.60 1.11 13.93
N CYS A 67 8.29 0.97 14.21
CA CYS A 67 7.46 2.01 14.81
C CYS A 67 7.20 1.76 16.30
N ASP A 68 6.91 2.85 17.01
CA ASP A 68 6.23 2.86 18.31
C ASP A 68 5.02 3.77 18.18
N SER A 69 3.93 3.22 17.66
CA SER A 69 2.76 3.98 17.20
C SER A 69 1.50 3.77 18.04
N ARG A 70 1.62 3.14 19.22
CA ARG A 70 0.48 2.83 20.09
C ARG A 70 -0.34 4.08 20.43
N ASP A 71 0.33 5.14 20.85
CA ASP A 71 -0.34 6.38 21.25
C ASP A 71 -1.04 7.04 20.06
N MET A 72 -0.45 6.96 18.86
CA MET A 72 -1.02 7.46 17.61
C MET A 72 -2.37 6.80 17.28
N PHE A 73 -2.47 5.49 17.44
CA PHE A 73 -3.69 4.74 17.14
C PHE A 73 -4.71 4.70 18.27
N SER A 74 -4.31 4.99 19.51
CA SER A 74 -5.19 4.94 20.70
C SER A 74 -6.39 5.88 20.62
N SER A 75 -6.29 6.97 19.85
CA SER A 75 -7.36 7.96 19.64
C SER A 75 -8.19 7.71 18.37
N LEU A 76 -7.83 6.71 17.55
CA LEU A 76 -8.48 6.42 16.28
C LEU A 76 -9.54 5.32 16.43
N LYS A 77 -10.42 5.19 15.44
CA LYS A 77 -11.52 4.21 15.42
C LYS A 77 -11.06 2.78 15.65
N ILE A 78 -9.89 2.41 15.17
CA ILE A 78 -9.33 1.06 15.34
C ILE A 78 -9.19 0.68 16.83
N SER A 79 -8.89 1.62 17.71
CA SER A 79 -8.74 1.37 19.16
C SER A 79 -10.01 0.88 19.84
N GLN A 80 -11.16 1.07 19.18
CA GLN A 80 -12.46 0.60 19.68
C GLN A 80 -12.73 -0.87 19.35
N THR A 81 -11.89 -1.51 18.50
CA THR A 81 -12.05 -2.91 18.14
C THR A 81 -11.35 -3.82 19.17
N PRO A 82 -11.91 -5.01 19.46
CA PRO A 82 -11.20 -5.98 20.30
C PRO A 82 -9.81 -6.31 19.73
N ASP A 83 -8.84 -6.51 20.61
CA ASP A 83 -7.49 -6.95 20.26
C ASP A 83 -6.77 -6.09 19.20
N TRP A 84 -7.10 -4.81 19.09
CA TRP A 84 -6.49 -3.90 18.10
C TRP A 84 -4.96 -3.79 18.22
N GLU A 85 -4.39 -4.07 19.38
CA GLU A 85 -2.95 -4.08 19.60
C GLU A 85 -2.28 -5.41 19.19
N LYS A 86 -3.06 -6.46 18.88
CA LYS A 86 -2.54 -7.79 18.58
C LYS A 86 -1.50 -7.80 17.48
N HIS A 87 -1.70 -7.00 16.45
CA HIS A 87 -0.84 -6.91 15.28
C HIS A 87 -0.03 -5.61 15.21
N LEU A 88 -0.23 -4.70 16.19
CA LEU A 88 0.43 -3.40 16.24
C LEU A 88 1.94 -3.56 16.40
N ASN A 89 2.70 -3.03 15.46
CA ASN A 89 4.17 -3.04 15.41
C ASN A 89 4.80 -4.44 15.53
N LYS A 90 4.19 -5.45 14.90
CA LYS A 90 4.62 -6.86 15.01
C LYS A 90 5.30 -7.42 13.77
N TYR A 91 5.19 -6.77 12.62
CA TYR A 91 5.65 -7.30 11.35
C TYR A 91 6.88 -6.58 10.82
N ASP A 92 7.70 -7.29 10.04
CA ASP A 92 8.62 -6.61 9.14
C ASP A 92 7.81 -6.10 7.95
N VAL A 93 7.81 -4.78 7.78
CA VAL A 93 7.11 -4.10 6.69
C VAL A 93 8.11 -3.72 5.62
N ILE A 94 7.80 -4.06 4.37
CA ILE A 94 8.49 -3.56 3.19
C ILE A 94 7.54 -2.58 2.51
N HIS A 95 7.91 -1.30 2.48
CA HIS A 95 7.09 -0.26 1.86
C HIS A 95 7.93 0.59 0.91
N PHE A 96 7.47 0.73 -0.33
CA PHE A 96 8.05 1.68 -1.28
C PHE A 96 6.98 2.31 -2.18
N ASP A 97 7.20 3.57 -2.51
CA ASP A 97 6.46 4.34 -3.50
C ASP A 97 7.20 4.25 -4.84
N VAL A 98 6.56 3.62 -5.83
CA VAL A 98 7.16 3.40 -7.15
C VAL A 98 7.44 4.72 -7.86
N GLN A 99 6.58 5.73 -7.70
CA GLN A 99 6.78 7.04 -8.30
C GLN A 99 8.01 7.74 -7.73
N TRP A 100 8.19 7.68 -6.41
CA TRP A 100 9.37 8.27 -5.75
C TRP A 100 10.66 7.55 -6.16
N CYS A 101 10.63 6.23 -6.29
CA CYS A 101 11.81 5.43 -6.63
C CYS A 101 12.37 5.74 -8.05
N MET A 102 11.58 6.32 -8.94
CA MET A 102 12.02 6.61 -10.33
C MET A 102 13.21 7.54 -10.41
N GLU A 103 13.20 8.60 -9.61
CA GLU A 103 14.29 9.60 -9.64
C GLU A 103 15.59 9.06 -9.05
N PRO A 104 15.64 8.51 -7.81
CA PRO A 104 16.87 7.97 -7.26
C PRO A 104 17.39 6.73 -8.01
N ALA A 105 16.54 6.00 -8.74
CA ALA A 105 16.97 4.92 -9.63
C ALA A 105 17.71 5.44 -10.88
N GLY A 106 17.57 6.71 -11.19
CA GLY A 106 18.14 7.29 -12.42
C GLY A 106 17.33 6.96 -13.68
N GLY A 107 16.10 6.47 -13.53
CA GLY A 107 15.18 6.17 -14.62
C GLY A 107 14.43 4.83 -14.45
N PRO A 108 13.41 4.62 -15.29
CA PRO A 108 12.53 3.45 -15.20
C PRO A 108 13.26 2.13 -15.50
N GLU A 109 14.31 2.14 -16.29
CA GLU A 109 15.11 0.96 -16.64
C GLU A 109 15.85 0.35 -15.45
N ASN A 110 16.22 1.17 -14.48
CA ASN A 110 16.98 0.75 -13.28
C ASN A 110 16.08 0.52 -12.05
N LEU A 111 14.78 0.80 -12.16
CA LEU A 111 13.85 0.83 -11.02
C LEU A 111 13.82 -0.49 -10.24
N VAL A 112 13.69 -1.62 -10.95
CA VAL A 112 13.61 -2.94 -10.33
C VAL A 112 14.90 -3.26 -9.58
N ASP A 113 16.05 -2.98 -10.20
CA ASP A 113 17.36 -3.19 -9.58
C ASP A 113 17.54 -2.28 -8.36
N PHE A 114 17.16 -1.00 -8.46
CA PHE A 114 17.23 -0.05 -7.35
C PHE A 114 16.41 -0.53 -6.15
N ILE A 115 15.14 -0.89 -6.35
CA ILE A 115 14.27 -1.38 -5.28
C ILE A 115 14.85 -2.66 -4.69
N THR A 116 15.26 -3.60 -5.53
CA THR A 116 15.77 -4.92 -5.10
C THR A 116 17.03 -4.76 -4.28
N GLN A 117 18.04 -4.02 -4.76
CA GLN A 117 19.33 -3.87 -4.09
C GLN A 117 19.21 -3.16 -2.74
N ASN A 118 18.46 -2.05 -2.69
CA ASN A 118 18.28 -1.32 -1.42
C ASN A 118 17.50 -2.16 -0.40
N THR A 119 16.43 -2.85 -0.81
CA THR A 119 15.68 -3.73 0.09
C THR A 119 16.54 -4.89 0.60
N LEU A 120 17.32 -5.54 -0.28
CA LEU A 120 18.23 -6.61 0.12
C LEU A 120 19.32 -6.13 1.09
N GLN A 121 19.87 -4.94 0.87
CA GLN A 121 20.88 -4.35 1.76
C GLN A 121 20.29 -4.14 3.17
N GLU A 122 19.09 -3.62 3.26
CA GLU A 122 18.40 -3.39 4.54
C GLU A 122 18.03 -4.72 5.22
N LEU A 123 17.53 -5.70 4.45
CA LEU A 123 17.26 -7.05 4.97
C LEU A 123 18.54 -7.73 5.49
N ARG A 124 19.67 -7.62 4.81
CA ARG A 124 20.96 -8.15 5.30
C ARG A 124 21.39 -7.52 6.62
N SER A 125 21.12 -6.23 6.79
CA SER A 125 21.41 -5.56 8.06
C SER A 125 20.58 -6.09 9.23
N LEU A 126 19.37 -6.61 8.96
CA LEU A 126 18.47 -7.16 9.96
C LEU A 126 18.63 -8.68 10.14
N TYR A 127 19.01 -9.39 9.09
CA TYR A 127 19.03 -10.85 8.98
C TYR A 127 20.37 -11.36 8.46
N SER A 128 21.48 -10.85 9.01
CA SER A 128 22.85 -11.17 8.55
C SER A 128 23.21 -12.64 8.70
N ALA A 129 22.60 -13.34 9.66
CA ALA A 129 22.82 -14.77 9.87
C ALA A 129 21.98 -15.65 8.90
N GLU A 130 20.84 -15.18 8.48
CA GLU A 130 19.86 -15.92 7.69
C GLU A 130 19.93 -15.61 6.19
N LEU A 131 20.51 -14.45 5.82
CA LEU A 131 20.53 -13.97 4.43
C LEU A 131 21.97 -13.87 3.90
N PRO A 132 22.45 -14.88 3.12
CA PRO A 132 23.76 -14.85 2.49
C PRO A 132 23.94 -13.67 1.52
N GLU A 133 25.20 -13.20 1.38
CA GLU A 133 25.53 -12.06 0.51
C GLU A 133 25.29 -12.32 -0.99
N ASN A 134 25.39 -13.57 -1.42
CA ASN A 134 25.22 -13.97 -2.82
C ASN A 134 23.77 -13.97 -3.31
N ILE A 135 22.78 -13.78 -2.42
CA ILE A 135 21.37 -13.72 -2.80
C ILE A 135 21.08 -12.36 -3.46
N THR A 136 20.57 -12.39 -4.68
CA THR A 136 20.25 -11.20 -5.48
C THR A 136 18.77 -11.07 -5.79
N SER A 137 17.96 -12.05 -5.44
CA SER A 137 16.51 -12.11 -5.65
C SER A 137 15.76 -11.77 -4.38
N LEU A 138 14.91 -10.76 -4.41
CA LEU A 138 14.08 -10.38 -3.27
C LEU A 138 13.12 -11.50 -2.83
N PRO A 139 12.36 -12.17 -3.73
CA PRO A 139 11.53 -13.31 -3.33
C PRO A 139 12.33 -14.47 -2.67
N GLU A 140 13.52 -14.74 -3.16
CA GLU A 140 14.42 -15.76 -2.57
C GLU A 140 14.86 -15.34 -1.16
N ALA A 141 15.26 -14.10 -0.97
CA ALA A 141 15.64 -13.56 0.32
C ALA A 141 14.51 -13.69 1.35
N LEU A 142 13.29 -13.28 0.97
CA LEU A 142 12.12 -13.38 1.85
C LEU A 142 11.78 -14.82 2.21
N SER A 143 11.95 -15.75 1.26
CA SER A 143 11.72 -17.18 1.50
C SER A 143 12.76 -17.75 2.48
N LEU A 144 14.05 -17.42 2.33
CA LEU A 144 15.10 -17.87 3.23
C LEU A 144 14.90 -17.33 4.65
N ILE A 145 14.58 -16.05 4.79
CA ILE A 145 14.30 -15.46 6.10
C ILE A 145 13.09 -16.12 6.74
N ASN A 146 12.02 -16.36 5.96
CA ASN A 146 10.82 -17.05 6.47
C ASN A 146 11.16 -18.49 6.89
N ASP A 147 11.90 -19.25 6.10
CA ASP A 147 12.27 -20.61 6.42
C ASP A 147 13.09 -20.69 7.73
N ALA A 148 14.00 -19.73 7.95
CA ALA A 148 14.84 -19.69 9.13
C ALA A 148 14.12 -19.16 10.40
N THR A 149 13.23 -18.18 10.24
CA THR A 149 12.66 -17.42 11.37
C THR A 149 11.17 -17.61 11.59
N GLN A 150 10.46 -18.21 10.63
CA GLN A 150 9.00 -18.31 10.55
C GLN A 150 8.28 -16.95 10.50
N LYS A 151 9.02 -15.85 10.30
CA LYS A 151 8.43 -14.52 10.18
C LYS A 151 7.82 -14.33 8.80
N ARG A 152 6.74 -13.56 8.77
CA ARG A 152 6.08 -13.12 7.54
C ARG A 152 6.14 -11.62 7.41
N PHE A 153 6.10 -11.15 6.18
CA PHE A 153 6.23 -9.75 5.82
C PHE A 153 4.89 -9.12 5.47
N VAL A 154 4.73 -7.85 5.81
CA VAL A 154 3.71 -6.98 5.23
C VAL A 154 4.37 -6.20 4.11
N ILE A 155 3.89 -6.36 2.87
CA ILE A 155 4.45 -5.70 1.69
C ILE A 155 3.46 -4.66 1.19
N ILE A 156 3.89 -3.40 1.16
CA ILE A 156 3.09 -2.24 0.74
C ILE A 156 3.78 -1.59 -0.46
N ILE A 157 3.05 -1.44 -1.56
CA ILE A 157 3.54 -0.77 -2.76
C ILE A 157 2.57 0.35 -3.12
N ASP A 158 3.00 1.59 -2.95
CA ASP A 158 2.24 2.76 -3.39
C ASP A 158 2.54 3.09 -4.85
N GLU A 159 1.52 3.55 -5.58
CA GLU A 159 1.58 3.90 -7.01
C GLU A 159 2.15 2.76 -7.89
N TRP A 160 1.74 1.49 -7.60
CA TRP A 160 2.25 0.29 -8.27
C TRP A 160 2.19 0.34 -9.80
N ASP A 161 1.26 1.10 -10.35
CA ASP A 161 0.95 1.15 -11.78
C ASP A 161 1.65 2.27 -12.56
N VAL A 162 2.56 3.01 -11.93
CA VAL A 162 3.26 4.17 -12.54
C VAL A 162 3.90 3.82 -13.86
N LEU A 163 4.73 2.77 -13.92
CA LEU A 163 5.41 2.37 -15.17
C LEU A 163 4.44 1.90 -16.25
N ILE A 164 3.28 1.41 -15.87
CA ILE A 164 2.26 0.91 -16.78
C ILE A 164 1.43 2.06 -17.34
N ARG A 165 1.17 3.09 -16.52
CA ARG A 165 0.46 4.32 -16.92
C ARG A 165 1.28 5.21 -17.82
N ASP A 166 2.59 5.17 -17.67
CA ASP A 166 3.49 5.94 -18.50
C ASP A 166 3.64 5.26 -19.86
N ALA A 167 2.79 5.67 -20.81
CA ALA A 167 2.77 5.12 -22.16
C ALA A 167 4.09 5.37 -22.93
N SER A 168 4.98 6.24 -22.42
CA SER A 168 6.31 6.47 -22.95
C SER A 168 7.32 5.41 -22.54
N ALA A 169 7.01 4.59 -21.53
CA ALA A 169 7.89 3.53 -21.09
C ALA A 169 7.99 2.41 -22.14
N ASP A 170 9.21 1.98 -22.45
CA ASP A 170 9.48 0.84 -23.32
C ASP A 170 8.75 -0.42 -22.76
N THR A 171 8.12 -1.18 -23.64
CA THR A 171 7.43 -2.43 -23.29
C THR A 171 8.34 -3.42 -22.55
N LYS A 172 9.64 -3.45 -22.84
CA LYS A 172 10.61 -4.29 -22.12
C LYS A 172 10.76 -3.88 -20.64
N ILE A 173 10.72 -2.58 -20.37
CA ILE A 173 10.79 -2.05 -19.00
C ILE A 173 9.52 -2.43 -18.25
N GLN A 174 8.35 -2.28 -18.89
CA GLN A 174 7.07 -2.70 -18.31
C GLN A 174 7.06 -4.21 -18.03
N ASP A 175 7.52 -5.02 -18.99
CA ASP A 175 7.59 -6.48 -18.84
C ASP A 175 8.55 -6.88 -17.70
N SER A 176 9.70 -6.22 -17.56
CA SER A 176 10.64 -6.44 -16.46
C SER A 176 9.99 -6.16 -15.11
N TYR A 177 9.30 -5.03 -14.99
CA TYR A 177 8.59 -4.67 -13.76
C TYR A 177 7.42 -5.61 -13.45
N ILE A 178 6.64 -6.01 -14.45
CA ILE A 178 5.57 -6.99 -14.29
C ILE A 178 6.14 -8.35 -13.85
N ASN A 179 7.28 -8.76 -14.39
CA ASN A 179 7.96 -9.99 -13.97
C ASN A 179 8.48 -9.91 -12.53
N PHE A 180 8.98 -8.76 -12.09
CA PHE A 180 9.32 -8.51 -10.70
C PHE A 180 8.10 -8.67 -9.78
N LEU A 181 6.98 -8.02 -10.08
CA LEU A 181 5.74 -8.17 -9.29
C LEU A 181 5.23 -9.61 -9.29
N ARG A 182 5.31 -10.30 -10.45
CA ARG A 182 4.94 -11.72 -10.56
C ARG A 182 5.81 -12.59 -9.66
N GLY A 183 7.12 -12.38 -9.65
CA GLY A 183 8.06 -13.13 -8.81
C GLY A 183 7.77 -12.91 -7.32
N LEU A 184 7.42 -11.67 -6.95
CA LEU A 184 7.19 -11.31 -5.56
C LEU A 184 5.85 -11.86 -5.01
N PHE A 185 4.80 -11.91 -5.84
CA PHE A 185 3.43 -12.17 -5.35
C PHE A 185 2.77 -13.45 -5.88
N LYS A 186 3.26 -14.06 -6.96
CA LYS A 186 2.56 -15.18 -7.59
C LYS A 186 3.20 -16.53 -7.27
N GLY A 187 2.34 -17.51 -7.04
CA GLY A 187 2.73 -18.89 -6.74
C GLY A 187 2.47 -19.27 -5.29
N THR A 188 2.97 -20.43 -4.89
CA THR A 188 2.77 -20.97 -3.53
C THR A 188 3.77 -20.40 -2.51
N LEU A 189 5.00 -20.05 -2.94
CA LEU A 189 6.02 -19.53 -2.03
C LEU A 189 5.61 -18.19 -1.41
N PRO A 190 5.08 -17.20 -2.14
CA PRO A 190 4.64 -15.94 -1.54
C PRO A 190 3.65 -16.11 -0.39
N THR A 191 2.77 -17.10 -0.43
CA THR A 191 1.81 -17.34 0.67
C THR A 191 2.46 -17.78 1.97
N ARG A 192 3.74 -18.21 1.95
CA ARG A 192 4.48 -18.59 3.14
C ARG A 192 5.10 -17.40 3.83
N TYR A 193 5.70 -16.47 3.06
CA TYR A 193 6.43 -15.33 3.61
C TYR A 193 5.63 -14.03 3.65
N ILE A 194 4.46 -13.93 3.00
CA ILE A 194 3.60 -12.74 3.04
C ILE A 194 2.50 -12.92 4.08
N ALA A 195 2.40 -11.98 5.01
CA ALA A 195 1.26 -11.81 5.91
C ALA A 195 0.17 -10.95 5.29
N LEU A 196 0.57 -9.88 4.58
CA LEU A 196 -0.31 -8.95 3.88
C LEU A 196 0.43 -8.35 2.68
N ALA A 197 -0.22 -8.28 1.54
CA ALA A 197 0.22 -7.49 0.39
C ALA A 197 -0.81 -6.39 0.12
N TYR A 198 -0.40 -5.13 0.12
CA TYR A 198 -1.27 -3.98 -0.12
C TYR A 198 -0.71 -3.10 -1.23
N LEU A 199 -1.38 -3.09 -2.36
CA LEU A 199 -1.03 -2.27 -3.52
C LEU A 199 -1.98 -1.08 -3.62
N THR A 200 -1.45 0.11 -3.91
CA THR A 200 -2.27 1.26 -4.31
C THR A 200 -1.89 1.76 -5.69
N GLY A 201 -2.87 2.19 -6.45
CA GLY A 201 -2.68 2.69 -7.81
C GLY A 201 -3.90 3.40 -8.37
N ILE A 202 -3.84 3.75 -9.62
CA ILE A 202 -4.95 4.35 -10.38
C ILE A 202 -5.60 3.30 -11.28
N LEU A 203 -4.77 2.52 -11.99
CA LEU A 203 -5.25 1.51 -12.92
C LEU A 203 -5.72 0.25 -12.19
N PRO A 204 -6.88 -0.30 -12.59
CA PRO A 204 -7.25 -1.64 -12.20
C PRO A 204 -6.31 -2.69 -12.79
N ILE A 205 -5.94 -3.72 -12.00
CA ILE A 205 -5.13 -4.86 -12.46
C ILE A 205 -5.76 -5.53 -13.69
N LYS A 206 -7.07 -5.65 -13.71
CA LYS A 206 -7.83 -6.29 -14.80
C LYS A 206 -7.76 -5.55 -16.14
N LYS A 207 -7.46 -4.27 -16.16
CA LYS A 207 -7.36 -3.46 -17.39
C LYS A 207 -5.97 -3.50 -18.02
N VAL A 208 -5.00 -4.08 -17.35
CA VAL A 208 -3.62 -4.12 -17.83
C VAL A 208 -3.28 -5.55 -18.25
N GLN A 209 -2.37 -5.74 -19.21
CA GLN A 209 -1.84 -7.07 -19.61
C GLN A 209 -1.21 -7.86 -18.45
N THR A 210 -1.18 -7.27 -17.24
CA THR A 210 -0.78 -7.84 -15.95
C THR A 210 -1.78 -8.85 -15.36
N GLN A 211 -2.94 -9.07 -15.99
CA GLN A 211 -3.99 -9.94 -15.46
C GLN A 211 -3.48 -11.32 -15.01
N SER A 212 -2.51 -11.88 -15.73
CA SER A 212 -1.92 -13.17 -15.36
C SER A 212 -0.89 -13.06 -14.22
N ALA A 213 -0.33 -11.89 -13.96
CA ALA A 213 0.73 -11.69 -12.95
C ALA A 213 0.19 -11.47 -11.54
N LEU A 214 -0.93 -10.77 -11.41
CA LEU A 214 -1.52 -10.31 -10.14
C LEU A 214 -2.97 -10.78 -9.95
N ASN A 215 -3.38 -11.90 -10.57
CA ASN A 215 -4.75 -12.41 -10.51
C ASN A 215 -5.16 -12.94 -9.11
N ASN A 216 -4.21 -13.08 -8.21
CA ASN A 216 -4.43 -13.46 -6.81
C ASN A 216 -4.81 -12.27 -5.91
N PHE A 217 -4.78 -11.05 -6.43
CA PHE A 217 -5.19 -9.87 -5.67
C PHE A 217 -6.71 -9.67 -5.68
N ASN A 218 -7.26 -9.42 -4.49
CA ASN A 218 -8.59 -8.86 -4.33
C ASN A 218 -8.55 -7.38 -4.69
N GLU A 219 -9.19 -7.04 -5.80
CA GLU A 219 -9.18 -5.69 -6.33
C GLU A 219 -10.41 -4.90 -5.91
N PHE A 220 -10.18 -3.68 -5.40
CA PHE A 220 -11.20 -2.72 -5.00
C PHE A 220 -11.09 -1.46 -5.85
N THR A 221 -12.05 -1.26 -6.75
CA THR A 221 -12.08 -0.13 -7.69
C THR A 221 -13.20 0.85 -7.36
N MET A 222 -13.29 1.98 -8.08
CA MET A 222 -14.44 2.90 -7.97
C MET A 222 -15.76 2.24 -8.36
N LEU A 223 -15.73 1.31 -9.33
CA LEU A 223 -16.93 0.63 -9.83
C LEU A 223 -17.30 -0.61 -9.01
N ASP A 224 -16.32 -1.22 -8.35
CA ASP A 224 -16.50 -2.38 -7.47
C ASP A 224 -15.75 -2.16 -6.16
N ALA A 225 -16.29 -1.27 -5.34
CA ALA A 225 -15.68 -0.90 -4.07
C ALA A 225 -16.02 -1.88 -2.94
N ARG A 226 -17.10 -2.64 -3.06
CA ARG A 226 -17.64 -3.52 -2.00
C ARG A 226 -17.63 -2.81 -0.63
N GLY A 227 -17.20 -3.48 0.43
CA GLY A 227 -17.05 -2.88 1.77
C GLY A 227 -15.89 -1.89 1.92
N PHE A 228 -15.04 -1.72 0.89
CA PHE A 228 -13.87 -0.85 0.92
C PHE A 228 -14.18 0.64 0.72
N ALA A 229 -15.37 0.98 0.20
CA ALA A 229 -15.75 2.38 -0.07
C ALA A 229 -15.62 3.29 1.16
N LYS A 230 -15.90 2.77 2.34
CA LYS A 230 -15.82 3.53 3.60
C LYS A 230 -14.40 3.83 4.08
N TYR A 231 -13.40 3.11 3.56
CA TYR A 231 -12.00 3.25 4.01
C TYR A 231 -11.16 4.17 3.14
N ILE A 232 -11.62 4.50 1.93
CA ILE A 232 -10.84 5.27 0.96
C ILE A 232 -11.69 6.41 0.40
N GLY A 233 -11.12 7.62 0.39
CA GLY A 233 -11.86 8.84 0.04
C GLY A 233 -12.80 9.27 1.16
N PHE A 234 -13.74 10.14 0.85
CA PHE A 234 -14.72 10.63 1.80
C PHE A 234 -16.09 10.01 1.52
N THR A 235 -16.77 9.57 2.57
CA THR A 235 -18.19 9.23 2.50
C THR A 235 -19.05 10.49 2.60
N GLU A 236 -20.29 10.42 2.15
CA GLU A 236 -21.23 11.55 2.24
C GLU A 236 -21.45 12.01 3.70
N GLU A 237 -21.49 11.06 4.65
CA GLU A 237 -21.63 11.35 6.08
C GLU A 237 -20.41 12.08 6.64
N GLU A 238 -19.20 11.67 6.24
CA GLU A 238 -17.97 12.34 6.64
C GLU A 238 -17.91 13.77 6.09
N VAL A 239 -18.34 13.97 4.83
CA VAL A 239 -18.40 15.31 4.24
C VAL A 239 -19.45 16.18 4.95
N LYS A 240 -20.62 15.64 5.31
CA LYS A 240 -21.62 16.36 6.12
C LYS A 240 -21.04 16.78 7.46
N THR A 241 -20.40 15.87 8.17
CA THR A 241 -19.75 16.16 9.46
C THR A 241 -18.69 17.26 9.33
N LEU A 242 -17.88 17.23 8.28
CA LEU A 242 -16.89 18.29 8.02
C LEU A 242 -17.60 19.62 7.70
N CYS A 243 -18.67 19.62 6.90
CA CYS A 243 -19.42 20.81 6.60
C CYS A 243 -20.00 21.47 7.86
N ASP A 244 -20.55 20.68 8.76
CA ASP A 244 -21.07 21.16 10.05
C ASP A 244 -19.94 21.74 10.91
N GLN A 245 -18.82 21.04 11.03
CA GLN A 245 -17.64 21.47 11.80
C GLN A 245 -17.05 22.79 11.30
N TYR A 246 -17.01 22.98 9.98
CA TYR A 246 -16.44 24.18 9.36
C TYR A 246 -17.48 25.21 8.92
N HIS A 247 -18.73 25.05 9.34
CA HIS A 247 -19.85 25.95 9.00
C HIS A 247 -19.98 26.18 7.49
N ARG A 248 -19.94 25.09 6.72
CA ARG A 248 -20.09 25.10 5.27
C ARG A 248 -21.41 24.48 4.85
N ASP A 249 -21.99 25.01 3.78
CA ASP A 249 -23.22 24.47 3.18
C ASP A 249 -22.90 23.18 2.42
N PHE A 250 -23.44 22.06 2.90
CA PHE A 250 -23.21 20.74 2.31
C PHE A 250 -23.67 20.66 0.85
N GLU A 251 -24.82 21.24 0.50
CA GLU A 251 -25.34 21.19 -0.86
C GLU A 251 -24.47 21.99 -1.85
N LYS A 252 -23.82 23.07 -1.39
CA LYS A 252 -22.84 23.80 -2.20
C LYS A 252 -21.56 23.00 -2.40
N VAL A 253 -21.07 22.34 -1.34
CA VAL A 253 -19.90 21.47 -1.41
C VAL A 253 -20.18 20.29 -2.35
N LYS A 254 -21.31 19.62 -2.20
CA LYS A 254 -21.73 18.50 -3.05
C LYS A 254 -21.77 18.89 -4.51
N ARG A 255 -22.44 20.00 -4.86
CA ARG A 255 -22.50 20.49 -6.25
C ARG A 255 -21.13 20.80 -6.85
N TRP A 256 -20.22 21.31 -6.05
CA TRP A 256 -18.85 21.59 -6.52
C TRP A 256 -18.06 20.29 -6.79
N TYR A 257 -18.19 19.30 -5.93
CA TYR A 257 -17.53 18.00 -6.12
C TYR A 257 -18.16 17.18 -7.25
N ASP A 258 -19.48 17.18 -7.40
CA ASP A 258 -20.17 16.51 -8.51
C ASP A 258 -19.75 17.12 -9.86
N ALA A 259 -19.59 18.44 -9.94
CA ALA A 259 -19.10 19.11 -11.14
C ALA A 259 -17.65 18.70 -11.47
N VAL A 260 -16.78 18.52 -10.47
CA VAL A 260 -15.39 18.09 -10.64
C VAL A 260 -15.31 16.61 -11.02
N SER A 261 -16.10 15.74 -10.40
CA SER A 261 -16.19 14.32 -10.74
C SER A 261 -16.66 14.10 -12.18
N TYR A 262 -17.64 14.86 -12.63
CA TYR A 262 -18.19 14.73 -13.99
C TYR A 262 -17.19 15.15 -15.07
N THR A 263 -16.36 16.16 -14.80
CA THR A 263 -15.32 16.60 -15.74
C THR A 263 -14.14 15.60 -15.81
N HIS A 264 -13.81 14.94 -14.71
CA HIS A 264 -12.73 13.92 -14.68
C HIS A 264 -13.16 12.58 -15.28
N LEU A 265 -14.41 12.15 -15.12
CA LEU A 265 -14.92 10.92 -15.70
C LEU A 265 -15.04 11.02 -17.24
N ARG A 266 -15.38 12.18 -17.80
CA ARG A 266 -15.42 12.40 -19.27
C ARG A 266 -14.05 12.52 -19.93
N ALA A 267 -13.00 12.82 -19.18
CA ALA A 267 -11.64 12.93 -19.75
C ALA A 267 -10.97 11.55 -19.95
N HIS A 268 -11.61 10.46 -19.55
CA HIS A 268 -11.10 9.08 -19.61
C HIS A 268 -12.00 8.12 -20.42
N GLU A 269 -13.06 8.62 -21.08
CA GLU A 269 -13.79 7.93 -22.15
C GLU A 269 -13.18 8.29 -23.51
#